data_013aad064732375f1785cf11659ce00c
#
_entry.id   013aad064732375f1785cf11659ce00c
#
_cell.length_a   1.000
_cell.length_b   1.000
_cell.length_c   1.000
_cell.angle_alpha   90.00
_cell.angle_beta   90.00
_cell.angle_gamma   90.00
#
_symmetry.space_group_name_H-M   'P 1'
#
loop_
_entity.id
_entity.type
_entity.pdbx_description
1 polymer ?
#
loop_
_entity_poly.entity_id
_entity_poly.type
_entity_poly.pdbx_seq_one_letter_code
_entity_poly.pdbx_strand_id
1 'polypeptide(L)' 'MKQVYLVTVQIEGMVSQLKNIVFEDELSCDKFIDKLKSQSPNKNRYLCYKWKIPLITNKDYINLNENEILENSTELK' A
#
# COMPACT_ATOMS: atom_id res chain seq x y z
N MET A 1 15.21 9.55 -3.92
CA MET A 1 14.39 8.68 -3.04
C MET A 1 13.43 7.91 -3.91
N LYS A 2 13.47 6.59 -3.79
CA LYS A 2 12.60 5.71 -4.57
C LYS A 2 11.21 5.67 -3.96
N GLN A 3 10.17 5.69 -4.80
CA GLN A 3 8.80 5.53 -4.37
C GLN A 3 8.33 4.11 -4.67
N VAL A 4 7.58 3.54 -3.72
CA VAL A 4 6.93 2.24 -3.90
C VAL A 4 5.45 2.37 -3.51
N TYR A 5 4.69 1.31 -3.70
CA TYR A 5 3.25 1.35 -3.49
C TYR A 5 2.86 0.32 -2.44
N LEU A 6 2.10 0.75 -1.47
CA LEU A 6 1.60 -0.09 -0.39
C LEU A 6 0.10 -0.32 -0.57
N VAL A 7 -0.33 -1.56 -0.47
CA VAL A 7 -1.76 -1.88 -0.39
C VAL A 7 -2.03 -2.45 0.98
N THR A 8 -2.96 -1.82 1.69
CA THR A 8 -3.50 -2.38 2.93
C THR A 8 -4.82 -3.05 2.60
N VAL A 9 -4.92 -4.33 2.90
CA VAL A 9 -6.12 -5.13 2.66
C VAL A 9 -6.78 -5.42 3.99
N GLN A 10 -8.06 -5.06 4.11
CA GLN A 10 -8.88 -5.40 5.26
C GLN A 10 -10.03 -6.26 4.77
N ILE A 11 -10.29 -7.36 5.47
CA ILE A 11 -11.45 -8.21 5.18
C ILE A 11 -12.61 -7.67 6.02
N GLU A 12 -13.69 -7.28 5.35
CA GLU A 12 -14.85 -6.72 6.02
C GLU A 12 -15.43 -7.71 7.04
N GLY A 13 -15.66 -7.22 8.25
CA GLY A 13 -16.14 -8.04 9.35
C GLY A 13 -15.04 -8.73 10.16
N MET A 14 -13.77 -8.60 9.74
CA MET A 14 -12.64 -9.21 10.44
C MET A 14 -11.63 -8.13 10.82
N VAL A 15 -11.95 -7.34 11.81
CA VAL A 15 -11.20 -6.14 12.19
C VAL A 15 -9.73 -6.42 12.53
N SER A 16 -9.42 -7.64 12.97
CA SER A 16 -8.06 -7.99 13.39
C SER A 16 -7.15 -8.45 12.25
N GLN A 17 -7.66 -8.54 11.01
CA GLN A 17 -6.86 -9.06 9.90
C GLN A 17 -6.58 -8.00 8.86
N LEU A 18 -5.59 -7.17 9.17
CA LEU A 18 -5.03 -6.24 8.19
C LEU A 18 -3.78 -6.87 7.57
N LYS A 19 -3.70 -6.83 6.26
CA LYS A 19 -2.52 -7.29 5.52
C LYS A 19 -1.93 -6.14 4.74
N ASN A 20 -0.63 -6.01 4.79
CA ASN A 20 0.09 -4.97 4.06
C ASN A 20 1.02 -5.62 3.04
N ILE A 21 0.91 -5.20 1.79
CA ILE A 21 1.73 -5.71 0.70
C ILE A 21 2.36 -4.52 -0.01
N VAL A 22 3.64 -4.62 -0.32
CA VAL A 22 4.39 -3.56 -1.01
C VAL A 22 4.66 -3.99 -2.44
N PHE A 23 4.40 -3.10 -3.37
CA PHE A 23 4.63 -3.31 -4.80
C PHE A 23 5.65 -2.30 -5.31
N GLU A 24 6.43 -2.72 -6.28
CA GLU A 24 7.44 -1.88 -6.89
C GLU A 24 6.83 -0.80 -7.78
N ASP A 25 5.72 -1.11 -8.44
CA ASP A 25 5.04 -0.20 -9.36
C ASP A 25 3.53 -0.19 -9.15
N GLU A 26 2.89 0.88 -9.63
CA GLU A 26 1.45 1.07 -9.45
C GLU A 26 0.62 0.08 -10.26
N LEU A 27 1.10 -0.30 -11.44
CA LEU A 27 0.38 -1.23 -12.30
C LEU A 27 0.20 -2.59 -11.64
N SER A 28 1.26 -3.12 -11.02
CA SER A 28 1.20 -4.39 -10.28
C SER A 28 0.24 -4.29 -9.10
N CYS A 29 0.26 -3.16 -8.42
CA CYS A 29 -0.64 -2.86 -7.32
C CYS A 29 -2.11 -2.93 -7.77
N ASP A 30 -2.43 -2.25 -8.87
CA ASP A 30 -3.79 -2.22 -9.43
C ASP A 30 -4.25 -3.59 -9.89
N LYS A 31 -3.37 -4.34 -10.53
CA LYS A 31 -3.68 -5.71 -10.96
C LYS A 31 -3.98 -6.62 -9.77
N PHE A 32 -3.23 -6.48 -8.69
CA PHE A 32 -3.46 -7.25 -7.48
C PHE A 32 -4.83 -6.93 -6.89
N ILE A 33 -5.17 -5.65 -6.77
CA ILE A 33 -6.46 -5.23 -6.22
C ILE A 33 -7.62 -5.77 -7.06
N ASP A 34 -7.53 -5.63 -8.38
CA ASP A 34 -8.58 -6.12 -9.29
C ASP A 34 -8.75 -7.63 -9.20
N LYS A 35 -7.64 -8.35 -9.15
CA LYS A 35 -7.67 -9.80 -9.06
C LYS A 35 -8.25 -10.27 -7.73
N LEU A 36 -7.88 -9.61 -6.65
CA LEU A 36 -8.38 -9.93 -5.31
C LEU A 36 -9.90 -9.73 -5.25
N LYS A 37 -10.38 -8.60 -5.74
CA LYS A 37 -11.82 -8.29 -5.73
C LYS A 37 -12.63 -9.25 -6.61
N SER A 38 -12.05 -9.75 -7.70
CA SER A 38 -12.75 -10.67 -8.60
C SER A 38 -12.81 -12.10 -8.08
N GLN A 39 -11.91 -12.48 -7.18
CA GLN A 39 -11.84 -13.84 -6.67
C GLN A 39 -12.83 -14.18 -5.56
N SER A 40 -13.42 -13.18 -4.93
CA SER A 40 -14.27 -13.43 -3.77
C SER A 40 -15.56 -12.62 -3.85
N PRO A 41 -16.45 -12.93 -4.78
CA PRO A 41 -17.63 -12.10 -5.03
C PRO A 41 -18.69 -12.12 -3.93
N ASN A 42 -18.77 -13.16 -3.11
CA ASN A 42 -19.96 -13.35 -2.30
C ASN A 42 -19.76 -13.55 -0.80
N LYS A 43 -18.55 -13.81 -0.33
CA LYS A 43 -18.38 -14.20 1.08
C LYS A 43 -17.57 -13.20 1.89
N ASN A 44 -16.59 -12.58 1.28
CA ASN A 44 -15.73 -11.62 1.96
C ASN A 44 -15.57 -10.41 1.08
N ARG A 45 -15.80 -9.25 1.64
CA ARG A 45 -15.50 -8.00 0.97
C ARG A 45 -14.11 -7.56 1.38
N TYR A 46 -13.30 -7.28 0.39
CA TYR A 46 -11.98 -6.76 0.63
C TYR A 46 -11.99 -5.25 0.51
N LEU A 47 -11.57 -4.58 1.57
CA LEU A 47 -11.34 -3.15 1.55
C LEU A 47 -9.85 -2.95 1.29
N CYS A 48 -9.54 -2.28 0.19
CA CYS A 48 -8.16 -2.06 -0.22
C CYS A 48 -7.84 -0.58 -0.19
N TYR A 49 -6.75 -0.24 0.48
CA TYR A 49 -6.24 1.13 0.55
C TYR A 49 -4.88 1.15 -0.12
N LYS A 50 -4.72 2.05 -1.08
CA LYS A 50 -3.47 2.15 -1.85
C LYS A 50 -2.73 3.41 -1.43
N TRP A 51 -1.44 3.26 -1.17
CA TRP A 51 -0.57 4.35 -0.75
C TRP A 51 0.66 4.40 -1.64
N LYS A 52 1.10 5.60 -1.93
CA LYS A 52 2.42 5.83 -2.51
C LYS A 52 3.34 6.25 -1.37
N ILE A 53 4.38 5.46 -1.13
CA ILE A 53 5.25 5.66 0.03
C ILE A 53 6.72 5.66 -0.40
N PRO A 54 7.59 6.35 0.36
CA PRO A 54 9.00 6.34 0.07
C PRO A 54 9.67 5.05 0.57
N LEU A 55 10.59 4.52 -0.23
CA LEU A 55 11.49 3.46 0.21
C LEU A 55 12.76 4.12 0.72
N ILE A 56 12.97 4.08 2.02
CA ILE A 56 14.07 4.78 2.65
C ILE A 56 15.23 3.81 2.88
N THR A 57 16.36 4.08 2.24
CA THR A 57 17.60 3.35 2.50
C THR A 57 18.37 4.06 3.62
N ASN A 58 19.37 3.38 4.20
CA ASN A 58 20.24 4.02 5.20
C ASN A 58 20.90 5.26 4.64
N LYS A 59 21.28 5.21 3.38
CA LYS A 59 21.94 6.33 2.70
C LYS A 59 20.98 7.52 2.56
N ASP A 60 19.73 7.26 2.21
CA ASP A 60 18.71 8.30 2.12
C ASP A 60 18.41 8.90 3.49
N TYR A 61 18.34 8.06 4.52
CA TYR A 61 17.96 8.48 5.88
C TYR A 61 18.96 9.50 6.47
N ILE A 62 20.23 9.38 6.12
CA ILE A 62 21.25 10.32 6.60
C ILE A 62 20.98 11.74 6.09
N ASN A 63 20.36 11.89 4.93
CA ASN A 63 20.16 13.17 4.25
C ASN A 63 18.73 13.70 4.31
N LEU A 64 17.79 12.95 4.88
CA LEU A 64 16.38 13.32 4.95
C LEU A 64 15.97 13.59 6.39
N ASN A 65 15.02 14.50 6.58
CA ASN A 65 14.38 14.66 7.88
C ASN A 65 13.01 13.96 7.87
N GLU A 66 12.44 13.78 9.06
CA GLU A 66 11.18 13.05 9.23
C GLU A 66 10.02 13.72 8.50
N ASN A 67 9.98 15.03 8.44
CA ASN A 67 8.92 15.76 7.75
C ASN A 67 8.95 15.51 6.24
N GLU A 68 10.14 15.46 5.66
CA GLU A 68 10.28 15.14 4.24
C GLU A 68 9.78 13.73 3.93
N ILE A 69 10.04 12.78 4.81
CA ILE A 69 9.58 11.41 4.66
C ILE A 69 8.05 11.36 4.72
N LEU A 70 7.46 12.03 5.70
CA LEU A 70 6.00 12.06 5.86
C LEU A 70 5.30 12.74 4.68
N GLU A 71 5.87 13.82 4.16
CA GLU A 71 5.29 14.54 3.02
C GLU A 71 5.26 13.70 1.75
N ASN A 72 6.15 12.70 1.64
CA ASN A 72 6.20 11.83 0.48
C ASN A 72 5.31 10.59 0.60
N SER A 73 4.55 10.47 1.68
CA SER A 73 3.59 9.38 1.88
C SER A 73 2.18 9.91 1.58
N THR A 74 1.56 9.38 0.55
CA THR A 74 0.26 9.89 0.07
C THR A 74 -0.69 8.73 -0.21
N GLU A 75 -1.91 8.83 0.32
CA GLU A 75 -2.95 7.87 -0.03
C GLU A 75 -3.46 8.16 -1.43
N LEU A 76 -3.56 7.11 -2.24
CA LEU A 76 -4.06 7.19 -3.62
C LEU A 76 -5.51 6.72 -3.66
N LYS A 77 -6.34 7.56 -4.21
CA LYS A 77 -7.78 7.25 -4.36
C LYS A 77 -8.11 6.64 -5.71
#